data_99f24246ddfc6d0f7b1376e4c4ddaf38
#
_entry.id   99f24246ddfc6d0f7b1376e4c4ddaf38
#
_cell.length_a   1.000
_cell.length_b   1.000
_cell.length_c   1.000
_cell.angle_alpha   90.00
_cell.angle_beta   90.00
_cell.angle_gamma   90.00
#
_symmetry.space_group_name_H-M   'P 1'
#
loop_
_entity.id
_entity.type
_entity.pdbx_description
1 polymer ?
#
loop_
_entity_poly.entity_id
_entity_poly.type
_entity_poly.pdbx_seq_one_letter_code
_entity_poly.pdbx_strand_id
1 'polypeptide(L)'
;MPITLDQQYVISVGDTDVVSINYTDYLNSGELLTGTPTVAEVTTAALTLSNKIINTSTYTEADTGDTVAVGKAVQFAVTTSTAGAYRVRVTCGTDATLARTKVVDVLLEFK
;
A
#
# COMPACT_ATOMS: atom_id res chain seq x y z
N MET A 1 10.27 -1.74 -11.84
CA MET A 1 10.09 -0.35 -12.16
C MET A 1 9.29 0.34 -11.08
N PRO A 2 9.79 1.41 -10.57
CA PRO A 2 9.08 2.10 -9.52
C PRO A 2 7.80 2.68 -10.07
N ILE A 3 6.80 2.61 -9.29
CA ILE A 3 5.51 3.15 -9.63
C ILE A 3 5.50 4.58 -9.20
N THR A 4 5.01 5.43 -10.08
CA THR A 4 4.79 6.81 -9.72
C THR A 4 3.70 6.91 -8.68
N LEU A 5 3.46 8.10 -8.22
CA LEU A 5 2.48 8.36 -7.17
C LEU A 5 1.07 8.35 -7.75
N ASP A 6 0.65 7.19 -8.26
CA ASP A 6 -0.68 7.04 -8.84
C ASP A 6 -1.78 6.90 -7.78
N GLN A 7 -1.39 6.82 -6.50
CA GLN A 7 -2.33 6.86 -5.38
C GLN A 7 -1.91 7.93 -4.39
N GLN A 8 -2.86 8.75 -4.00
CA GLN A 8 -2.65 9.81 -3.03
C GLN A 8 -3.80 9.80 -2.04
N TYR A 9 -3.46 9.84 -0.76
CA TYR A 9 -4.43 9.80 0.33
C TYR A 9 -4.32 11.06 1.15
N VAL A 10 -5.47 11.58 1.59
CA VAL A 10 -5.54 12.72 2.50
C VAL A 10 -6.14 12.24 3.80
N ILE A 11 -5.41 12.43 4.90
CA ILE A 11 -5.78 11.91 6.22
C ILE A 11 -5.67 13.05 7.22
N SER A 12 -6.57 13.09 8.20
CA SER A 12 -6.49 14.09 9.26
C SER A 12 -5.42 13.72 10.28
N VAL A 13 -4.62 14.69 10.69
CA VAL A 13 -3.62 14.50 11.74
C VAL A 13 -4.31 13.98 13.00
N GLY A 14 -3.73 12.95 13.62
CA GLY A 14 -4.26 12.31 14.81
C GLY A 14 -5.18 11.14 14.52
N ASP A 15 -5.69 11.00 13.29
CA ASP A 15 -6.46 9.84 12.91
C ASP A 15 -5.54 8.66 12.65
N THR A 16 -6.04 7.46 12.93
CA THR A 16 -5.44 6.21 12.45
C THR A 16 -6.28 5.70 11.30
N ASP A 17 -5.68 5.54 10.16
CA ASP A 17 -6.39 5.13 8.96
C ASP A 17 -5.77 3.90 8.34
N VAL A 18 -6.57 3.14 7.58
CA VAL A 18 -6.10 1.97 6.85
C VAL A 18 -5.95 2.35 5.39
N VAL A 19 -4.76 2.13 4.85
CA VAL A 19 -4.44 2.39 3.46
C VAL A 19 -4.35 1.04 2.74
N SER A 20 -4.99 0.94 1.59
CA SER A 20 -4.95 -0.25 0.74
C SER A 20 -4.29 0.08 -0.58
N ILE A 21 -3.22 -0.63 -0.89
CA ILE A 21 -2.44 -0.42 -2.11
C ILE A 21 -2.74 -1.56 -3.07
N ASN A 22 -3.36 -1.23 -4.20
CA ASN A 22 -3.77 -2.20 -5.20
C ASN A 22 -2.60 -2.54 -6.12
N TYR A 23 -2.22 -3.82 -6.15
CA TYR A 23 -1.13 -4.31 -6.98
C TYR A 23 -1.62 -5.01 -8.26
N THR A 24 -2.92 -5.03 -8.52
CA THR A 24 -3.49 -5.86 -9.60
C THR A 24 -2.80 -5.63 -10.94
N ASP A 25 -2.55 -4.36 -11.28
CA ASP A 25 -1.97 -4.02 -12.58
C ASP A 25 -0.48 -4.37 -12.67
N TYR A 26 0.16 -4.71 -11.57
CA TYR A 26 1.58 -5.04 -11.53
C TYR A 26 1.83 -6.54 -11.45
N LEU A 27 0.77 -7.33 -11.38
CA LEU A 27 0.83 -8.77 -11.28
C LEU A 27 0.47 -9.41 -12.62
N ASN A 28 1.08 -10.55 -12.89
CA ASN A 28 0.71 -11.37 -14.04
C ASN A 28 -0.61 -12.09 -13.77
N SER A 29 -1.24 -12.57 -14.83
CA SER A 29 -2.47 -13.36 -14.69
C SER A 29 -2.22 -14.55 -13.76
N GLY A 30 -3.03 -14.67 -12.72
CA GLY A 30 -2.91 -15.75 -11.73
C GLY A 30 -1.84 -15.56 -10.68
N GLU A 31 -1.02 -14.51 -10.78
CA GLU A 31 0.01 -14.21 -9.79
C GLU A 31 -0.60 -13.51 -8.59
N LEU A 32 -0.16 -13.89 -7.39
CA LEU A 32 -0.62 -13.31 -6.13
C LEU A 32 0.58 -12.80 -5.34
N LEU A 33 0.31 -11.83 -4.46
CA LEU A 33 1.28 -11.40 -3.46
C LEU A 33 1.46 -12.49 -2.41
N THR A 34 2.66 -12.61 -1.86
CA THR A 34 2.95 -13.59 -0.83
C THR A 34 3.97 -13.06 0.17
N GLY A 35 4.02 -13.68 1.34
CA GLY A 35 4.93 -13.30 2.41
C GLY A 35 4.42 -12.11 3.21
N THR A 36 5.32 -11.50 3.96
CA THR A 36 5.00 -10.30 4.76
C THR A 36 5.45 -9.07 4.01
N PRO A 37 4.55 -8.14 3.69
CA PRO A 37 4.95 -6.91 3.00
C PRO A 37 5.80 -6.02 3.90
N THR A 38 6.69 -5.26 3.28
CA THR A 38 7.46 -4.21 3.94
C THR A 38 6.84 -2.87 3.60
N VAL A 39 6.52 -2.09 4.63
CA VAL A 39 5.97 -0.75 4.47
C VAL A 39 6.86 0.20 5.24
N ALA A 40 7.47 1.14 4.55
CA ALA A 40 8.43 2.05 5.17
C ALA A 40 8.26 3.46 4.62
N GLU A 41 8.35 4.44 5.52
CA GLU A 41 8.38 5.83 5.13
C GLU A 41 9.76 6.19 4.61
N VAL A 42 9.81 6.91 3.47
CA VAL A 42 11.08 7.27 2.83
C VAL A 42 11.41 8.75 2.90
N THR A 43 10.56 9.57 3.52
CA THR A 43 10.82 11.01 3.68
C THR A 43 11.45 11.34 5.02
N THR A 44 10.82 10.88 6.09
CA THR A 44 11.27 11.10 7.48
C THR A 44 10.96 9.84 8.27
N ALA A 45 10.88 9.94 9.58
CA ALA A 45 10.46 8.85 10.45
C ALA A 45 9.26 9.27 11.31
N ALA A 46 8.40 10.13 10.78
CA ALA A 46 7.30 10.72 11.55
C ALA A 46 6.04 9.85 11.57
N LEU A 47 5.89 8.92 10.60
CA LEU A 47 4.70 8.07 10.54
C LEU A 47 4.84 6.85 11.43
N THR A 48 3.73 6.46 12.05
CA THR A 48 3.61 5.17 12.71
C THR A 48 2.87 4.23 11.78
N LEU A 49 3.53 3.17 11.35
CA LEU A 49 3.01 2.19 10.40
C LEU A 49 2.85 0.85 11.12
N SER A 50 1.68 0.22 10.96
CA SER A 50 1.38 -1.04 11.66
C SER A 50 0.40 -1.89 10.86
N ASN A 51 0.19 -3.13 11.31
CA ASN A 51 -0.77 -4.06 10.70
C ASN A 51 -0.57 -4.24 9.20
N LYS A 52 0.66 -4.51 8.80
CA LYS A 52 1.05 -4.66 7.40
C LYS A 52 0.68 -6.06 6.93
N ILE A 53 -0.31 -6.16 6.06
CA ILE A 53 -0.83 -7.46 5.60
C ILE A 53 -1.13 -7.42 4.10
N ILE A 54 -1.20 -8.61 3.50
CA ILE A 54 -1.82 -8.81 2.20
C ILE A 54 -3.31 -8.97 2.45
N ASN A 55 -4.17 -8.39 1.61
CA ASN A 55 -5.61 -8.41 1.85
C ASN A 55 -6.16 -9.83 1.88
N THR A 56 -7.01 -10.10 2.87
CA THR A 56 -7.64 -11.40 3.08
C THR A 56 -9.08 -11.42 2.59
N SER A 57 -9.61 -10.28 2.17
CA SER A 57 -10.97 -10.14 1.62
C SER A 57 -10.90 -9.24 0.40
N THR A 58 -11.84 -9.41 -0.52
CA THR A 58 -12.01 -8.46 -1.63
C THR A 58 -12.48 -7.13 -1.09
N TYR A 59 -12.16 -6.06 -1.82
CA TYR A 59 -12.70 -4.73 -1.51
C TYR A 59 -12.88 -3.95 -2.80
N THR A 60 -13.64 -2.87 -2.73
CA THR A 60 -13.90 -2.00 -3.88
C THR A 60 -13.17 -0.67 -3.66
N GLU A 61 -12.41 -0.24 -4.66
CA GLU A 61 -11.75 1.06 -4.60
C GLU A 61 -12.77 2.18 -4.77
N ALA A 62 -12.72 3.16 -3.85
CA ALA A 62 -13.71 4.23 -3.82
C ALA A 62 -13.62 5.16 -5.03
N ASP A 63 -12.41 5.38 -5.55
CA ASP A 63 -12.18 6.33 -6.63
C ASP A 63 -12.42 5.74 -8.01
N THR A 64 -12.24 4.43 -8.20
CA THR A 64 -12.40 3.79 -9.52
C THR A 64 -13.60 2.86 -9.59
N GLY A 65 -14.10 2.36 -8.45
CA GLY A 65 -15.14 1.35 -8.41
C GLY A 65 -14.66 -0.05 -8.73
N ASP A 66 -13.37 -0.26 -8.91
CA ASP A 66 -12.81 -1.56 -9.24
C ASP A 66 -12.81 -2.47 -8.02
N THR A 67 -13.08 -3.75 -8.24
CA THR A 67 -12.96 -4.77 -7.19
C THR A 67 -11.54 -5.32 -7.19
N VAL A 68 -10.93 -5.31 -6.01
CA VAL A 68 -9.60 -5.86 -5.81
C VAL A 68 -9.72 -7.23 -5.17
N ALA A 69 -9.16 -8.24 -5.83
CA ALA A 69 -9.26 -9.62 -5.37
C ALA A 69 -8.34 -9.89 -4.18
N VAL A 70 -8.65 -10.93 -3.42
CA VAL A 70 -7.80 -11.41 -2.33
C VAL A 70 -6.39 -11.71 -2.85
N GLY A 71 -5.38 -11.31 -2.09
CA GLY A 71 -3.98 -11.56 -2.44
C GLY A 71 -3.39 -10.58 -3.44
N LYS A 72 -4.10 -9.50 -3.78
CA LYS A 72 -3.63 -8.55 -4.79
C LYS A 72 -3.45 -7.14 -4.24
N ALA A 73 -3.51 -6.95 -2.94
CA ALA A 73 -3.30 -5.66 -2.31
C ALA A 73 -2.52 -5.80 -1.01
N VAL A 74 -1.80 -4.74 -0.65
CA VAL A 74 -1.18 -4.61 0.66
C VAL A 74 -1.97 -3.58 1.44
N GLN A 75 -2.27 -3.88 2.70
CA GLN A 75 -3.00 -3.00 3.60
C GLN A 75 -2.15 -2.73 4.83
N PHE A 76 -2.23 -1.51 5.34
CA PHE A 76 -1.52 -1.16 6.57
C PHE A 76 -2.24 -0.01 7.25
N ALA A 77 -2.04 0.10 8.57
CA ALA A 77 -2.54 1.22 9.35
C ALA A 77 -1.47 2.29 9.45
N VAL A 78 -1.87 3.55 9.40
CA VAL A 78 -0.95 4.67 9.48
C VAL A 78 -1.53 5.77 10.35
N THR A 79 -0.68 6.42 11.13
CA THR A 79 -1.03 7.59 11.92
C THR A 79 0.19 8.48 12.10
N THR A 80 -0.06 9.76 12.33
CA THR A 80 1.00 10.70 12.74
C THR A 80 0.36 11.88 13.49
N SER A 81 1.17 12.55 14.30
CA SER A 81 0.76 13.77 15.01
C SER A 81 1.23 15.05 14.30
N THR A 82 1.91 14.92 13.17
CA THR A 82 2.51 16.06 12.47
C THR A 82 1.96 16.16 11.05
N ALA A 83 1.40 17.30 10.71
CA ALA A 83 0.91 17.56 9.34
C ALA A 83 2.08 17.58 8.35
N GLY A 84 1.80 17.18 7.14
CA GLY A 84 2.79 17.18 6.07
C GLY A 84 2.49 16.15 5.02
N ALA A 85 3.34 16.09 4.00
CA ALA A 85 3.26 15.10 2.93
C ALA A 85 4.38 14.09 3.12
N TYR A 86 4.02 12.80 3.11
CA TYR A 86 4.95 11.72 3.38
C TYR A 86 4.88 10.70 2.27
N ARG A 87 6.06 10.25 1.83
CA ARG A 87 6.14 9.17 0.85
C ARG A 87 6.38 7.85 1.58
N VAL A 88 5.58 6.85 1.24
CA VAL A 88 5.68 5.51 1.82
C VAL A 88 5.98 4.53 0.71
N ARG A 89 6.97 3.69 0.93
CA ARG A 89 7.33 2.62 -0.01
C ARG A 89 6.80 1.31 0.49
N VAL A 90 6.06 0.62 -0.37
CA VAL A 90 5.45 -0.66 -0.07
C VAL A 90 6.08 -1.72 -0.97
N THR A 91 6.70 -2.73 -0.37
CA THR A 91 7.41 -3.79 -1.08
C THR A 91 6.81 -5.12 -0.71
N CYS A 92 6.51 -5.94 -1.71
CA CYS A 92 5.96 -7.27 -1.48
C CYS A 92 6.44 -8.25 -2.55
N GLY A 93 6.69 -9.48 -2.15
CA GLY A 93 7.03 -10.55 -3.07
C GLY A 93 5.81 -11.17 -3.71
N THR A 94 6.02 -11.95 -4.77
CA THR A 94 4.95 -12.64 -5.48
C THR A 94 5.18 -14.16 -5.48
N ASP A 95 4.12 -14.91 -5.81
CA ASP A 95 4.13 -16.36 -5.84
C ASP A 95 4.40 -16.94 -7.23
N ALA A 96 4.90 -16.12 -8.16
CA ALA A 96 5.26 -16.62 -9.47
C ALA A 96 6.36 -17.69 -9.39
N THR A 97 6.44 -18.55 -10.40
CA THR A 97 7.49 -19.60 -10.46
C THR A 97 8.88 -18.99 -10.30
N LEU A 98 9.12 -17.88 -10.98
CA LEU A 98 10.26 -17.02 -10.71
C LEU A 98 9.73 -15.85 -9.92
N ALA A 99 9.85 -15.93 -8.60
CA ALA A 99 9.29 -14.95 -7.69
C ALA A 99 9.81 -13.55 -8.01
N ARG A 100 8.89 -12.58 -8.01
CA ARG A 100 9.21 -11.18 -8.26
C ARG A 100 9.02 -10.39 -6.98
N THR A 101 9.67 -9.24 -6.91
CA THR A 101 9.46 -8.27 -5.84
C THR A 101 8.88 -7.02 -6.47
N LYS A 102 7.73 -6.57 -5.97
CA LYS A 102 7.03 -5.41 -6.50
C LYS A 102 7.10 -4.27 -5.50
N VAL A 103 7.47 -3.09 -5.97
CA VAL A 103 7.64 -1.90 -5.15
C VAL A 103 6.69 -0.82 -5.65
N VAL A 104 5.89 -0.27 -4.74
CA VAL A 104 4.96 0.83 -5.04
C VAL A 104 5.20 1.93 -4.02
N ASP A 105 5.37 3.16 -4.50
CA ASP A 105 5.44 4.33 -3.63
C ASP A 105 4.09 5.05 -3.66
N VAL A 106 3.64 5.46 -2.47
CA VAL A 106 2.40 6.24 -2.35
C VAL A 106 2.67 7.50 -1.57
N LEU A 107 1.85 8.51 -1.83
CA LEU A 107 1.93 9.79 -1.13
C LEU A 107 0.77 9.87 -0.15
N LEU A 108 1.10 10.12 1.12
CA LEU A 108 0.12 10.34 2.18
C LEU A 108 0.23 11.78 2.63
N GLU A 109 -0.87 12.51 2.55
CA GLU A 109 -0.91 13.90 3.01
C GLU A 109 -1.75 13.97 4.28
N PHE A 110 -1.15 14.49 5.35
CA PHE A 110 -1.81 14.68 6.64
C PHE A 110 -2.08 16.16 6.85
N LYS A 111 -3.31 16.47 7.08
CA LYS A 111 -3.78 17.85 7.32
C LYS A 111 -4.41 17.95 8.74
#